data_63bf31b7a81829ece3f2158e3d81d8ed
#
_entry.id   63bf31b7a81829ece3f2158e3d81d8ed
#
_cell.length_a   1.000
_cell.length_b   1.000
_cell.length_c   1.000
_cell.angle_alpha   90.00
_cell.angle_beta   90.00
_cell.angle_gamma   90.00
#
_symmetry.space_group_name_H-M   'P 1'
#
loop_
_entity.id
_entity.type
_entity.pdbx_description
1 polymer ?
#
loop_
_entity_poly.entity_id
_entity_poly.type
_entity_poly.pdbx_seq_one_letter_code
_entity_poly.pdbx_strand_id
1 'polypeptide(L)'
;MNHVGHLARRFVGSMSRREPDVADTAWVDSQLLVDESQLWHRMSAADRRHSIAVARRFESLGGPWSREEIAGALLHDIGKLDSGLGTMARVAATIVGPRTASFRRYHDHEQIGADLLVAAGSSPVTVELVRGDAAGRAASALAEADNI
;
A
#
# COMPACT_ATOMS: atom_id res chain seq x y z
N MET A 1 -16.06 -7.89 -19.78
CA MET A 1 -15.42 -7.19 -18.67
C MET A 1 -14.59 -6.03 -19.19
N ASN A 2 -15.00 -4.82 -18.88
CA ASN A 2 -14.39 -3.64 -19.46
C ASN A 2 -13.16 -3.21 -18.63
N HIS A 3 -11.97 -3.66 -19.04
CA HIS A 3 -10.70 -3.18 -18.47
C HIS A 3 -10.59 -1.65 -18.56
N VAL A 4 -11.17 -1.04 -19.60
CA VAL A 4 -11.18 0.41 -19.78
C VAL A 4 -12.02 1.11 -18.71
N GLY A 5 -13.15 0.53 -18.32
CA GLY A 5 -13.99 1.08 -17.26
C GLY A 5 -13.32 1.10 -15.90
N HIS A 6 -12.53 0.07 -15.57
CA HIS A 6 -11.76 0.00 -14.34
C HIS A 6 -10.62 1.03 -14.32
N LEU A 7 -9.91 1.18 -15.44
CA LEU A 7 -8.85 2.17 -15.57
C LEU A 7 -9.40 3.59 -15.47
N ALA A 8 -10.52 3.89 -16.13
CA ALA A 8 -11.18 5.18 -16.05
C ALA A 8 -11.67 5.49 -14.63
N ARG A 9 -12.23 4.50 -13.94
CA ARG A 9 -12.70 4.63 -12.56
C ARG A 9 -11.54 4.88 -11.60
N ARG A 10 -10.41 4.19 -11.76
CA ARG A 10 -9.18 4.42 -10.98
C ARG A 10 -8.62 5.80 -11.26
N PHE A 11 -8.61 6.24 -12.51
CA PHE A 11 -8.12 7.56 -12.91
C PHE A 11 -8.98 8.68 -12.31
N VAL A 12 -10.30 8.60 -12.44
CA VAL A 12 -11.23 9.58 -11.86
C VAL A 12 -11.15 9.56 -10.32
N GLY A 13 -11.06 8.38 -9.72
CA GLY A 13 -10.87 8.23 -8.28
C GLY A 13 -9.58 8.86 -7.78
N SER A 14 -8.48 8.73 -8.53
CA SER A 14 -7.18 9.30 -8.16
C SER A 14 -7.15 10.82 -8.22
N MET A 15 -8.03 11.44 -8.99
CA MET A 15 -8.16 12.90 -9.09
C MET A 15 -9.00 13.51 -7.98
N SER A 16 -9.81 12.73 -7.28
CA SER A 16 -10.64 13.22 -6.20
C SER A 16 -9.82 13.46 -4.93
N ARG A 17 -9.94 14.67 -4.38
CA ARG A 17 -9.30 15.05 -3.11
C ARG A 17 -10.19 14.77 -1.89
N ARG A 18 -11.26 14.02 -2.08
CA ARG A 18 -12.15 13.67 -0.97
C ARG A 18 -11.42 12.82 0.06
N GLU A 19 -11.45 13.26 1.30
CA GLU A 19 -10.88 12.51 2.42
C GLU A 19 -11.65 11.21 2.66
N PRO A 20 -10.99 10.16 3.19
CA PRO A 20 -11.69 8.99 3.70
C PRO A 20 -12.69 9.35 4.79
N ASP A 21 -13.70 8.52 4.96
CA ASP A 21 -14.65 8.64 6.04
C ASP A 21 -13.94 8.59 7.41
N VAL A 22 -14.46 9.34 8.37
CA VAL A 22 -13.92 9.38 9.74
C VAL A 22 -13.93 7.99 10.38
N ALA A 23 -15.01 7.24 10.20
CA ALA A 23 -15.12 5.88 10.73
C ALA A 23 -14.08 4.94 10.10
N ASP A 24 -13.85 5.05 8.81
CA ASP A 24 -12.84 4.25 8.11
C ASP A 24 -11.43 4.63 8.57
N THR A 25 -11.15 5.90 8.73
CA THR A 25 -9.85 6.37 9.24
C THR A 25 -9.60 5.84 10.65
N ALA A 26 -10.60 5.87 11.52
CA ALA A 26 -10.49 5.32 12.86
C ALA A 26 -10.23 3.80 12.84
N TRP A 27 -10.89 3.10 11.94
CA TRP A 27 -10.61 1.67 11.75
C TRP A 27 -9.17 1.41 11.32
N VAL A 28 -8.67 2.18 10.35
CA VAL A 28 -7.28 2.07 9.90
C VAL A 28 -6.32 2.27 11.07
N ASP A 29 -6.50 3.33 11.85
CA ASP A 29 -5.64 3.61 12.99
C ASP A 29 -5.68 2.49 14.04
N SER A 30 -6.79 1.77 14.14
CA SER A 30 -6.90 0.60 15.04
C SER A 30 -6.11 -0.62 14.54
N GLN A 31 -5.82 -0.68 13.24
CA GLN A 31 -5.11 -1.80 12.61
C GLN A 31 -3.60 -1.57 12.48
N LEU A 32 -3.16 -0.33 12.58
CA LEU A 32 -1.78 0.05 12.32
C LEU A 32 -1.02 0.36 13.60
N LEU A 33 0.28 0.08 13.60
CA LEU A 33 1.20 0.61 14.60
C LEU A 33 1.30 2.13 14.44
N VAL A 34 1.78 2.82 15.48
CA VAL A 34 1.86 4.29 15.46
C VAL A 34 2.65 4.81 14.26
N ASP A 35 3.82 4.24 14.00
CA ASP A 35 4.67 4.70 12.90
C ASP A 35 4.11 4.28 11.53
N GLU A 36 3.44 3.13 11.44
CA GLU A 36 2.70 2.73 10.25
C GLU A 36 1.57 3.70 9.95
N SER A 37 0.82 4.09 10.97
CA SER A 37 -0.28 5.05 10.84
C SER A 37 0.23 6.41 10.37
N GLN A 38 1.34 6.89 10.90
CA GLN A 38 1.96 8.15 10.45
C GLN A 38 2.30 8.11 8.96
N LEU A 39 2.87 7.00 8.48
CA LEU A 39 3.15 6.82 7.06
C LEU A 39 1.87 6.83 6.23
N TRP A 40 0.86 6.08 6.66
CA TRP A 40 -0.42 6.00 5.96
C TRP A 40 -1.09 7.38 5.83
N HIS A 41 -1.08 8.18 6.88
CA HIS A 41 -1.66 9.54 6.86
C HIS A 41 -0.93 10.49 5.91
N ARG A 42 0.30 10.18 5.51
CA ARG A 42 1.05 10.95 4.52
C ARG A 42 0.68 10.63 3.08
N MET A 43 -0.05 9.55 2.84
CA MET A 43 -0.53 9.19 1.51
C MET A 43 -1.58 10.20 1.04
N SER A 44 -1.75 10.32 -0.27
CA SER A 44 -2.82 11.14 -0.84
C SER A 44 -4.20 10.63 -0.39
N ALA A 45 -5.19 11.50 -0.39
CA ALA A 45 -6.56 11.10 -0.03
C ALA A 45 -7.07 9.96 -0.93
N ALA A 46 -6.75 10.02 -2.22
CA ALA A 46 -7.11 8.97 -3.18
C ALA A 46 -6.46 7.63 -2.84
N ASP A 47 -5.16 7.64 -2.51
CA ASP A 47 -4.44 6.40 -2.16
C ASP A 47 -4.94 5.84 -0.84
N ARG A 48 -5.25 6.69 0.13
CA ARG A 48 -5.85 6.26 1.40
C ARG A 48 -7.21 5.60 1.18
N ARG A 49 -8.08 6.20 0.36
CA ARG A 49 -9.38 5.57 0.03
C ARG A 49 -9.19 4.24 -0.69
N HIS A 50 -8.25 4.17 -1.63
CA HIS A 50 -7.97 2.92 -2.34
C HIS A 50 -7.45 1.84 -1.37
N SER A 51 -6.52 2.19 -0.49
CA SER A 51 -5.98 1.25 0.49
C SER A 51 -7.06 0.68 1.42
N ILE A 52 -8.02 1.52 1.84
CA ILE A 52 -9.16 1.08 2.63
C ILE A 52 -10.02 0.09 1.84
N ALA A 53 -10.35 0.42 0.60
CA ALA A 53 -11.15 -0.46 -0.26
C ALA A 53 -10.46 -1.82 -0.46
N VAL A 54 -9.17 -1.83 -0.72
CA VAL A 54 -8.38 -3.06 -0.85
C VAL A 54 -8.38 -3.86 0.45
N ALA A 55 -8.12 -3.22 1.58
CA ALA A 55 -8.07 -3.90 2.87
C ALA A 55 -9.44 -4.48 3.27
N ARG A 56 -10.53 -3.76 3.03
CA ARG A 56 -11.89 -4.28 3.27
C ARG A 56 -12.21 -5.48 2.37
N ARG A 57 -11.84 -5.41 1.10
CA ARG A 57 -11.99 -6.54 0.19
C ARG A 57 -11.12 -7.71 0.62
N PHE A 58 -9.87 -7.48 0.99
CA PHE A 58 -8.97 -8.48 1.54
C PHE A 58 -9.61 -9.20 2.74
N GLU A 59 -10.16 -8.42 3.67
CA GLU A 59 -10.85 -8.94 4.85
C GLU A 59 -12.00 -9.89 4.48
N SER A 60 -12.71 -9.61 3.38
CA SER A 60 -13.83 -10.42 2.90
C SER A 60 -13.42 -11.70 2.17
N LEU A 61 -12.17 -11.83 1.77
CA LEU A 61 -11.67 -12.95 0.96
C LEU A 61 -11.14 -14.12 1.80
N GLY A 62 -11.77 -14.38 2.90
CA GLY A 62 -11.40 -15.48 3.78
C GLY A 62 -11.06 -15.00 5.18
N GLY A 63 -10.01 -15.51 5.73
CA GLY A 63 -9.65 -15.23 7.09
C GLY A 63 -9.85 -16.41 7.99
N PRO A 64 -9.74 -16.26 9.32
CA PRO A 64 -9.39 -14.97 9.97
C PRO A 64 -8.00 -14.48 9.57
N TRP A 65 -7.86 -13.16 9.49
CA TRP A 65 -6.59 -12.51 9.16
C TRP A 65 -5.98 -11.87 10.41
N SER A 66 -4.67 -11.91 10.53
CA SER A 66 -3.97 -11.22 11.60
C SER A 66 -3.99 -9.70 11.37
N ARG A 67 -3.76 -8.94 12.43
CA ARG A 67 -3.56 -7.49 12.32
C ARG A 67 -2.45 -7.18 11.32
N GLU A 68 -1.35 -7.93 11.38
CA GLU A 68 -0.18 -7.74 10.52
C GLU A 68 -0.51 -7.96 9.05
N GLU A 69 -1.38 -8.91 8.75
CA GLU A 69 -1.84 -9.17 7.39
C GLU A 69 -2.77 -8.06 6.90
N ILE A 70 -3.67 -7.57 7.73
CA ILE A 70 -4.53 -6.42 7.42
C ILE A 70 -3.69 -5.16 7.22
N ALA A 71 -2.68 -4.94 8.07
CA ALA A 71 -1.74 -3.84 7.90
C ALA A 71 -1.00 -3.93 6.56
N GLY A 72 -0.60 -5.12 6.14
CA GLY A 72 0.00 -5.34 4.81
C GLY A 72 -0.92 -4.92 3.69
N ALA A 73 -2.21 -5.24 3.77
CA ALA A 73 -3.21 -4.82 2.78
C ALA A 73 -3.39 -3.29 2.77
N LEU A 74 -3.45 -2.66 3.94
CA LEU A 74 -3.57 -1.20 4.05
C LEU A 74 -2.34 -0.46 3.52
N LEU A 75 -1.16 -1.04 3.63
CA LEU A 75 0.11 -0.39 3.34
C LEU A 75 0.76 -0.89 2.04
N HIS A 76 0.04 -1.71 1.25
CA HIS A 76 0.63 -2.34 0.06
C HIS A 76 1.19 -1.33 -0.96
N ASP A 77 0.59 -0.16 -1.04
CA ASP A 77 0.99 0.93 -1.95
C ASP A 77 1.80 2.04 -1.27
N ILE A 78 2.29 1.82 -0.06
CA ILE A 78 2.99 2.86 0.71
C ILE A 78 4.24 3.38 -0.01
N GLY A 79 4.83 2.59 -0.89
CA GLY A 79 5.96 3.00 -1.71
C GLY A 79 5.63 4.09 -2.71
N LYS A 80 4.35 4.35 -2.97
CA LYS A 80 3.88 5.46 -3.81
C LYS A 80 3.78 6.78 -3.04
N LEU A 81 4.32 6.86 -1.86
CA LEU A 81 4.22 8.01 -0.98
C LEU A 81 4.83 9.24 -1.65
N ASP A 82 3.97 10.21 -2.01
CA ASP A 82 4.31 11.36 -2.84
C ASP A 82 4.89 12.52 -2.03
N SER A 83 4.64 12.55 -0.74
CA SER A 83 4.99 13.65 0.15
C SER A 83 6.45 13.63 0.62
N GLY A 84 7.31 13.14 -0.10
CA GLY A 84 8.72 13.04 0.29
C GLY A 84 9.56 12.73 -0.92
N LEU A 85 9.28 13.41 -2.03
CA LEU A 85 10.06 13.26 -3.26
C LEU A 85 11.56 13.25 -2.98
N GLY A 86 12.04 14.11 -2.08
CA GLY A 86 13.43 14.10 -1.65
C GLY A 86 13.82 12.86 -0.86
N THR A 87 12.98 12.41 0.05
CA THR A 87 13.20 11.19 0.84
C THR A 87 13.04 9.95 -0.04
N MET A 88 12.02 9.93 -0.89
CA MET A 88 11.80 8.85 -1.85
C MET A 88 12.95 8.76 -2.86
N ALA A 89 13.42 9.90 -3.36
CA ALA A 89 14.57 9.95 -4.24
C ALA A 89 15.84 9.44 -3.55
N ARG A 90 16.05 9.76 -2.27
CA ARG A 90 17.19 9.26 -1.49
C ARG A 90 17.11 7.76 -1.24
N VAL A 91 15.94 7.27 -0.87
CA VAL A 91 15.69 5.84 -0.66
C VAL A 91 15.89 5.10 -1.99
N ALA A 92 15.31 5.60 -3.07
CA ALA A 92 15.48 5.04 -4.40
C ALA A 92 16.96 5.06 -4.84
N ALA A 93 17.67 6.16 -4.66
CA ALA A 93 19.08 6.29 -5.00
C ALA A 93 19.97 5.35 -4.18
N THR A 94 19.64 5.13 -2.91
CA THR A 94 20.38 4.22 -2.03
C THR A 94 20.17 2.76 -2.41
N ILE A 95 18.96 2.38 -2.81
CA ILE A 95 18.59 1.00 -3.08
C ILE A 95 18.88 0.61 -4.53
N VAL A 96 18.61 1.49 -5.48
CA VAL A 96 18.56 1.17 -6.91
C VAL A 96 19.92 1.39 -7.59
N GLY A 97 20.77 2.28 -7.09
CA GLY A 97 21.99 2.65 -7.81
C GLY A 97 21.67 3.19 -9.22
N PRO A 98 22.69 3.41 -10.07
CA PRO A 98 22.50 4.05 -11.36
C PRO A 98 22.05 3.09 -12.47
N ARG A 99 20.92 2.40 -12.32
CA ARG A 99 20.41 1.53 -13.39
C ARG A 99 19.12 2.06 -14.01
N THR A 100 18.86 1.66 -15.27
CA THR A 100 17.78 2.11 -16.13
C THR A 100 16.42 2.31 -15.45
N ALA A 101 15.92 3.53 -15.51
CA ALA A 101 14.85 4.05 -14.68
C ALA A 101 13.45 3.48 -14.95
N SER A 102 13.15 2.94 -16.13
CA SER A 102 11.77 2.58 -16.48
C SER A 102 11.33 1.20 -16.00
N PHE A 103 12.22 0.21 -16.00
CA PHE A 103 11.91 -1.14 -15.53
C PHE A 103 11.82 -1.20 -14.01
N ARG A 104 12.51 -0.31 -13.32
CA ARG A 104 12.62 -0.30 -11.86
C ARG A 104 11.52 0.44 -11.14
N ARG A 105 10.88 1.42 -11.80
CA ARG A 105 9.75 2.14 -11.19
C ARG A 105 8.62 1.21 -10.75
N TYR A 106 8.44 0.08 -11.43
CA TYR A 106 7.39 -0.86 -11.11
C TYR A 106 7.74 -1.75 -9.90
N HIS A 107 8.99 -2.22 -9.82
CA HIS A 107 9.47 -3.01 -8.69
C HIS A 107 9.89 -2.13 -7.50
N ASP A 108 10.26 -0.89 -7.75
CA ASP A 108 10.75 0.04 -6.73
C ASP A 108 9.70 0.41 -5.70
N HIS A 109 8.43 0.52 -6.10
CA HIS A 109 7.37 0.85 -5.16
C HIS A 109 7.21 -0.20 -4.06
N GLU A 110 7.25 -1.46 -4.40
CA GLU A 110 7.16 -2.55 -3.43
C GLU A 110 8.38 -2.58 -2.51
N GLN A 111 9.57 -2.46 -3.08
CA GLN A 111 10.81 -2.47 -2.29
C GLN A 111 10.92 -1.21 -1.42
N ILE A 112 10.62 -0.05 -1.94
CA ILE A 112 10.61 1.21 -1.18
C ILE A 112 9.60 1.12 -0.04
N GLY A 113 8.40 0.62 -0.32
CA GLY A 113 7.38 0.42 0.69
C GLY A 113 7.85 -0.51 1.80
N ALA A 114 8.44 -1.64 1.44
CA ALA A 114 8.99 -2.58 2.40
C ALA A 114 10.07 -1.93 3.28
N ASP A 115 10.97 -1.16 2.70
CA ASP A 115 12.04 -0.49 3.45
C ASP A 115 11.50 0.58 4.40
N LEU A 116 10.50 1.34 3.98
CA LEU A 116 9.80 2.29 4.85
C LEU A 116 9.17 1.59 6.04
N LEU A 117 8.58 0.42 5.82
CA LEU A 117 7.93 -0.35 6.88
C LEU A 117 8.94 -0.99 7.83
N VAL A 118 10.07 -1.45 7.33
CA VAL A 118 11.16 -1.93 8.21
C VAL A 118 11.60 -0.79 9.14
N ALA A 119 11.80 0.41 8.59
CA ALA A 119 12.17 1.58 9.39
C ALA A 119 11.09 1.98 10.40
N ALA A 120 9.82 1.74 10.07
CA ALA A 120 8.67 2.01 10.96
C ALA A 120 8.47 0.93 12.03
N GLY A 121 9.27 -0.14 12.03
CA GLY A 121 9.15 -1.21 12.99
C GLY A 121 8.03 -2.21 12.69
N SER A 122 7.58 -2.28 11.44
CA SER A 122 6.57 -3.23 11.02
C SER A 122 7.00 -4.67 11.20
N SER A 123 6.02 -5.56 11.42
CA SER A 123 6.28 -6.99 11.53
C SER A 123 6.80 -7.55 10.19
N PRO A 124 7.62 -8.62 10.21
CA PRO A 124 8.04 -9.30 8.97
C PRO A 124 6.89 -9.73 8.08
N VAL A 125 5.77 -10.14 8.64
CA VAL A 125 4.56 -10.51 7.90
C VAL A 125 4.06 -9.35 7.05
N THR A 126 3.93 -8.17 7.65
CA THR A 126 3.51 -6.94 6.95
C THR A 126 4.50 -6.56 5.86
N VAL A 127 5.80 -6.56 6.18
CA VAL A 127 6.87 -6.22 5.26
C VAL A 127 6.89 -7.15 4.04
N GLU A 128 6.79 -8.44 4.26
CA GLU A 128 6.80 -9.44 3.18
C GLU A 128 5.60 -9.29 2.24
N LEU A 129 4.41 -9.02 2.78
CA LEU A 129 3.22 -8.78 1.97
C LEU A 129 3.40 -7.53 1.08
N VAL A 130 3.92 -6.45 1.65
CA VAL A 130 4.15 -5.20 0.90
C VAL A 130 5.27 -5.36 -0.12
N ARG A 131 6.32 -6.11 0.20
CA ARG A 131 7.42 -6.38 -0.72
C ARG A 131 6.97 -7.21 -1.93
N GLY A 132 5.87 -7.96 -1.81
CA GLY A 132 5.39 -8.84 -2.87
C GLY A 132 6.08 -10.21 -2.92
N ASP A 133 6.93 -10.52 -1.94
CA ASP A 133 7.65 -11.79 -1.84
C ASP A 133 6.88 -12.84 -1.06
N ALA A 134 5.80 -12.45 -0.41
CA ALA A 134 5.00 -13.38 0.38
C ALA A 134 4.36 -14.44 -0.52
N ALA A 135 4.32 -15.66 -0.01
CA ALA A 135 3.60 -16.76 -0.63
C ALA A 135 2.42 -17.15 0.26
N GLY A 136 1.46 -17.87 -0.32
CA GLY A 136 0.35 -18.44 0.43
C GLY A 136 -0.93 -17.62 0.35
N ARG A 137 -1.82 -17.90 1.29
CA ARG A 137 -3.21 -17.44 1.28
C ARG A 137 -3.34 -15.92 1.35
N ALA A 138 -2.57 -15.28 2.20
CA ALA A 138 -2.62 -13.83 2.36
C ALA A 138 -2.14 -13.10 1.10
N ALA A 139 -1.06 -13.56 0.49
CA ALA A 139 -0.54 -12.98 -0.76
C ALA A 139 -1.55 -13.13 -1.90
N SER A 140 -2.19 -14.28 -2.02
CA SER A 140 -3.22 -14.52 -3.04
C SER A 140 -4.44 -13.64 -2.81
N ALA A 141 -4.90 -13.51 -1.57
CA ALA A 141 -6.03 -12.66 -1.22
C ALA A 141 -5.72 -11.17 -1.48
N LEU A 142 -4.51 -10.73 -1.19
CA LEU A 142 -4.10 -9.34 -1.45
C LEU A 142 -4.07 -9.05 -2.95
N ALA A 143 -3.51 -9.95 -3.75
CA ALA A 143 -3.49 -9.80 -5.21
C ALA A 143 -4.92 -9.70 -5.78
N GLU A 144 -5.84 -10.53 -5.30
CA GLU A 144 -7.25 -10.48 -5.70
C GLU A 144 -7.93 -9.20 -5.22
N ALA A 145 -7.67 -8.78 -3.98
CA ALA A 145 -8.26 -7.57 -3.41
C ALA A 145 -7.81 -6.31 -4.15
N ASP A 146 -6.57 -6.24 -4.56
CA ASP A 146 -6.01 -5.09 -5.29
C ASP A 146 -6.52 -5.00 -6.75
N ASN A 147 -7.10 -6.05 -7.24
CA ASN A 147 -7.65 -6.09 -8.60
C ASN A 147 -9.08 -5.54 -8.65
N ILE A 148 -9.27 -4.33 -8.14
CA ILE A 148 -10.56 -3.64 -8.11
C ILE A 148 -10.56 -2.36 -8.96
#